data_7030d3175dc51303e33dd42e8cf47be2
#
_entry.id   7030d3175dc51303e33dd42e8cf47be2
#
_cell.length_a   1.000
_cell.length_b   1.000
_cell.length_c   1.000
_cell.angle_alpha   90.00
_cell.angle_beta   90.00
_cell.angle_gamma   90.00
#
_symmetry.space_group_name_H-M   'P 1'
#
loop_
_entity.id
_entity.type
_entity.pdbx_description
1 polymer ?
#
loop_
_entity_poly.entity_id
_entity_poly.type
_entity_poly.pdbx_seq_one_letter_code
_entity_poly.pdbx_strand_id
1 'polypeptide(L)'
;MTHIHNHALPFPGKDDEKYIQPMADIFKVLSDPTRIRILSLLAHEEMCVTCIADSLGMTHSAISHQLRLLRATNLVKFTKDGKEVIYSLDDSHVLSLFDQALDHVKH
;
A
#
# COMPACT_ATOMS: atom_id res chain seq x y z
N MET A 1 -14.63 15.62 24.82
CA MET A 1 -14.96 15.24 24.55
C MET A 1 -15.17 14.46 24.10
N THR A 2 -15.24 14.67 23.94
CA THR A 2 -15.56 14.09 23.55
C THR A 2 -15.92 13.28 22.94
N HIS A 3 -15.93 13.49 22.79
CA HIS A 3 -16.34 12.85 22.29
C HIS A 3 -16.44 11.95 21.53
N ILE A 4 -16.09 11.99 21.18
CA ILE A 4 -16.24 11.29 20.66
C ILE A 4 -16.56 10.26 20.39
N HIS A 5 -16.67 10.49 20.57
CA HIS A 5 -17.03 9.61 20.53
C HIS A 5 -17.25 8.62 20.02
N ASN A 6 -17.21 8.75 19.90
CA ASN A 6 -17.50 7.93 19.59
C ASN A 6 -17.65 7.14 18.91
N HIS A 7 -17.67 7.56 18.75
CA HIS A 7 -17.90 6.98 17.93
C HIS A 7 -17.62 6.19 17.23
N ALA A 8 -17.84 6.83 17.61
CA ALA A 8 -17.70 6.45 16.25
C ALA A 8 -16.85 5.25 15.99
N LEU A 9 -15.84 5.06 16.70
CA LEU A 9 -15.02 3.88 16.44
C LEU A 9 -14.59 3.26 17.74
N PRO A 10 -15.48 2.45 18.33
CA PRO A 10 -15.01 1.60 19.39
C PRO A 10 -14.11 0.53 18.81
N PHE A 11 -13.11 0.97 18.09
CA PHE A 11 -12.15 0.05 17.49
C PHE A 11 -10.91 -0.06 18.38
N PRO A 12 -10.42 -1.27 18.61
CA PRO A 12 -11.02 -2.52 18.14
C PRO A 12 -12.06 -3.05 19.14
N GLY A 13 -13.24 -3.36 18.62
CA GLY A 13 -14.23 -4.07 19.41
C GLY A 13 -13.89 -5.54 19.46
N LYS A 14 -14.71 -6.33 20.19
CA LYS A 14 -14.50 -7.77 20.29
C LYS A 14 -14.52 -8.46 18.94
N ASP A 15 -15.47 -8.03 18.08
CA ASP A 15 -15.64 -8.66 16.79
C ASP A 15 -14.55 -8.28 15.80
N ASP A 16 -13.76 -7.26 16.14
CA ASP A 16 -12.70 -6.76 15.26
C ASP A 16 -11.33 -7.36 15.58
N GLU A 17 -11.24 -8.17 16.62
CA GLU A 17 -9.96 -8.74 17.03
C GLU A 17 -9.29 -9.53 15.90
N LYS A 18 -10.09 -10.18 15.06
CA LYS A 18 -9.58 -10.94 13.92
C LYS A 18 -8.89 -10.09 12.87
N TYR A 19 -9.11 -8.77 12.90
CA TYR A 19 -8.51 -7.84 11.95
C TYR A 19 -7.20 -7.24 12.44
N ILE A 20 -6.87 -7.42 13.72
CA ILE A 20 -5.67 -6.81 14.31
C ILE A 20 -4.39 -7.26 13.60
N GLN A 21 -4.20 -8.55 13.43
CA GLN A 21 -2.98 -9.05 12.80
C GLN A 21 -2.88 -8.65 11.32
N PRO A 22 -3.96 -8.77 10.52
CA PRO A 22 -3.91 -8.27 9.14
C PRO A 22 -3.58 -6.79 9.07
N MET A 23 -4.08 -5.97 9.97
CA MET A 23 -3.75 -4.55 10.02
C MET A 23 -2.29 -4.33 10.37
N ALA A 24 -1.79 -5.08 11.36
CA ALA A 24 -0.38 -5.00 11.74
C ALA A 24 0.52 -5.38 10.55
N ASP A 25 0.12 -6.37 9.78
CA ASP A 25 0.87 -6.80 8.60
C ASP A 25 0.97 -5.68 7.56
N ILE A 26 -0.12 -4.94 7.36
CA ILE A 26 -0.13 -3.80 6.43
C ILE A 26 0.85 -2.74 6.92
N PHE A 27 0.79 -2.36 8.18
CA PHE A 27 1.69 -1.34 8.71
C PHE A 27 3.14 -1.78 8.68
N LYS A 28 3.39 -3.05 8.90
CA LYS A 28 4.74 -3.60 8.81
C LYS A 28 5.29 -3.48 7.39
N VAL A 29 4.48 -3.82 6.40
CA VAL A 29 4.86 -3.70 4.99
C VAL A 29 5.10 -2.23 4.64
N LEU A 30 4.27 -1.33 5.14
CA LEU A 30 4.38 0.10 4.88
C LEU A 30 5.55 0.77 5.62
N SER A 31 6.21 0.06 6.52
CA SER A 31 7.33 0.64 7.26
C SER A 31 8.64 0.71 6.48
N ASP A 32 8.66 0.20 5.26
CA ASP A 32 9.87 0.17 4.43
C ASP A 32 9.86 1.31 3.40
N PRO A 33 10.92 2.16 3.38
CA PRO A 33 10.96 3.29 2.45
C PRO A 33 10.84 2.92 0.97
N THR A 34 11.43 1.80 0.56
CA THR A 34 11.35 1.38 -0.84
C THR A 34 9.92 1.05 -1.24
N ARG A 35 9.18 0.35 -0.36
CA ARG A 35 7.79 0.02 -0.63
C ARG A 35 6.93 1.27 -0.68
N ILE A 36 7.21 2.25 0.17
CA ILE A 36 6.51 3.53 0.12
C ILE A 36 6.77 4.23 -1.22
N ARG A 37 8.02 4.19 -1.72
CA ARG A 37 8.33 4.78 -3.02
C ARG A 37 7.59 4.09 -4.16
N ILE A 38 7.48 2.77 -4.11
CA ILE A 38 6.71 2.03 -5.12
C ILE A 38 5.24 2.45 -5.09
N LEU A 39 4.65 2.49 -3.90
CA LEU A 39 3.25 2.89 -3.76
C LEU A 39 3.04 4.33 -4.23
N SER A 40 4.00 5.20 -3.98
CA SER A 40 3.95 6.59 -4.44
C SER A 40 3.89 6.67 -5.97
N LEU A 41 4.71 5.87 -6.66
CA LEU A 41 4.66 5.81 -8.12
C LEU A 41 3.31 5.30 -8.60
N LEU A 42 2.82 4.22 -8.01
CA LEU A 42 1.56 3.61 -8.41
C LEU A 42 0.36 4.48 -8.07
N ALA A 43 0.50 5.39 -7.10
CA ALA A 43 -0.55 6.36 -6.80
C ALA A 43 -0.74 7.36 -7.95
N HIS A 44 0.29 7.56 -8.76
CA HIS A 44 0.21 8.47 -9.91
C HIS A 44 -0.27 7.76 -11.17
N GLU A 45 0.20 6.54 -11.42
CA GLU A 45 -0.21 5.80 -12.61
C GLU A 45 0.17 4.33 -12.49
N GLU A 46 -0.49 3.50 -13.27
CA GLU A 46 -0.14 2.09 -13.39
C GLU A 46 1.22 1.94 -14.04
N MET A 47 1.98 0.93 -13.63
CA MET A 47 3.33 0.72 -14.16
C MET A 47 3.68 -0.75 -14.25
N CYS A 48 4.48 -1.09 -15.25
CA CYS A 48 5.12 -2.41 -15.32
C CYS A 48 6.37 -2.42 -14.43
N VAL A 49 6.90 -3.60 -14.18
CA VAL A 49 8.07 -3.76 -13.30
C VAL A 49 9.27 -2.98 -13.83
N THR A 50 9.50 -3.03 -15.13
CA THR A 50 10.64 -2.32 -15.74
C THR A 50 10.55 -0.82 -15.49
N CYS A 51 9.36 -0.24 -15.63
CA CYS A 51 9.16 1.19 -15.39
C CYS A 51 9.43 1.57 -13.95
N ILE A 52 8.96 0.74 -13.01
CA ILE A 52 9.20 0.99 -11.59
C ILE A 52 10.70 0.90 -11.27
N ALA A 53 11.35 -0.16 -11.78
CA ALA A 53 12.77 -0.38 -11.56
C ALA A 53 13.59 0.80 -12.09
N ASP A 54 13.29 1.22 -13.31
CA ASP A 54 13.98 2.36 -13.92
C ASP A 54 13.77 3.65 -13.13
N SER A 55 12.53 3.89 -12.69
CA SER A 55 12.20 5.10 -11.92
C SER A 55 12.94 5.15 -10.59
N LEU A 56 13.16 4.01 -9.95
CA LEU A 56 13.79 3.97 -8.64
C LEU A 56 15.27 3.61 -8.68
N GLY A 57 15.82 3.36 -9.86
CA GLY A 57 17.23 2.96 -9.99
C GLY A 57 17.53 1.63 -9.33
N MET A 58 16.61 0.68 -9.40
CA MET A 58 16.73 -0.62 -8.77
C MET A 58 16.67 -1.72 -9.80
N THR A 59 17.08 -2.92 -9.42
CA THR A 59 17.05 -4.06 -10.32
C THR A 59 15.60 -4.57 -10.46
N HIS A 60 15.33 -5.19 -11.59
CA HIS A 60 14.06 -5.83 -11.88
C HIS A 60 13.71 -6.85 -10.79
N SER A 61 14.70 -7.65 -10.40
CA SER A 61 14.53 -8.68 -9.37
C SER A 61 14.15 -8.09 -8.02
N ALA A 62 14.80 -7.00 -7.63
CA ALA A 62 14.52 -6.35 -6.36
C ALA A 62 13.09 -5.79 -6.32
N ILE A 63 12.66 -5.15 -7.41
CA ILE A 63 11.31 -4.61 -7.51
C ILE A 63 10.28 -5.75 -7.50
N SER A 64 10.52 -6.83 -8.24
CA SER A 64 9.61 -7.97 -8.26
C SER A 64 9.41 -8.56 -6.86
N HIS A 65 10.49 -8.63 -6.08
CA HIS A 65 10.42 -9.11 -4.71
C HIS A 65 9.54 -8.19 -3.84
N GLN A 66 9.73 -6.89 -3.95
CA GLN A 66 8.94 -5.92 -3.20
C GLN A 66 7.47 -5.96 -3.59
N LEU A 67 7.18 -6.08 -4.88
CA LEU A 67 5.80 -6.17 -5.36
C LEU A 67 5.10 -7.42 -4.85
N ARG A 68 5.85 -8.51 -4.70
CA ARG A 68 5.27 -9.74 -4.15
C ARG A 68 4.80 -9.52 -2.72
N LEU A 69 5.60 -8.82 -1.91
CA LEU A 69 5.22 -8.52 -0.54
C LEU A 69 4.00 -7.59 -0.48
N LEU A 70 3.95 -6.60 -1.36
CA LEU A 70 2.82 -5.68 -1.43
C LEU A 70 1.54 -6.38 -1.89
N ARG A 71 1.66 -7.38 -2.78
CA ARG A 71 0.51 -8.17 -3.20
C ARG A 71 -0.01 -9.06 -2.08
N ALA A 72 0.90 -9.63 -1.30
CA ALA A 72 0.52 -10.52 -0.20
C ALA A 72 -0.36 -9.83 0.83
N THR A 73 -0.24 -8.52 0.97
CA THR A 73 -1.06 -7.72 1.88
C THR A 73 -2.18 -6.97 1.15
N ASN A 74 -2.40 -7.28 -0.12
CA ASN A 74 -3.46 -6.68 -0.93
C ASN A 74 -3.34 -5.16 -1.07
N LEU A 75 -2.13 -4.65 -1.09
CA LEU A 75 -1.91 -3.22 -1.32
C LEU A 75 -1.77 -2.89 -2.80
N VAL A 76 -1.32 -3.87 -3.59
CA VAL A 76 -1.24 -3.72 -5.04
C VAL A 76 -1.88 -4.93 -5.71
N LYS A 77 -2.28 -4.75 -6.95
CA LYS A 77 -2.78 -5.79 -7.82
C LYS A 77 -2.09 -5.65 -9.16
N PHE A 78 -2.27 -6.64 -10.02
CA PHE A 78 -1.76 -6.54 -11.38
C PHE A 78 -2.79 -7.05 -12.38
N THR A 79 -2.63 -6.60 -13.61
CA THR A 79 -3.35 -7.13 -14.76
C THR A 79 -2.33 -7.45 -15.83
N LYS A 80 -2.68 -8.37 -16.72
CA LYS A 80 -1.82 -8.68 -17.87
C LYS A 80 -2.32 -7.91 -19.07
N ASP A 81 -1.38 -7.27 -19.77
CA ASP A 81 -1.64 -6.58 -21.01
C ASP A 81 -0.66 -7.15 -22.03
N GLY A 82 -1.10 -8.14 -22.77
CA GLY A 82 -0.23 -8.90 -23.66
C GLY A 82 0.81 -9.65 -22.84
N LYS A 83 2.08 -9.38 -23.08
CA LYS A 83 3.18 -10.01 -22.35
C LYS A 83 3.58 -9.25 -21.11
N GLU A 84 3.04 -8.03 -20.94
CA GLU A 84 3.37 -7.21 -19.80
C GLU A 84 2.44 -7.45 -18.61
N VAL A 85 3.00 -7.26 -17.42
CA VAL A 85 2.24 -7.28 -16.18
C VAL A 85 2.25 -5.87 -15.65
N ILE A 86 1.06 -5.29 -15.54
CA ILE A 86 0.89 -3.90 -15.13
C ILE A 86 0.38 -3.87 -13.69
N TYR A 87 1.11 -3.18 -12.83
CA TYR A 87 0.76 -3.06 -11.41
C TYR A 87 0.02 -1.76 -11.14
N SER A 88 -0.91 -1.81 -10.17
CA SER A 88 -1.67 -0.66 -9.73
C SER A 88 -2.01 -0.84 -8.26
N LEU A 89 -2.46 0.24 -7.60
CA LEU A 89 -2.96 0.13 -6.24
C LEU A 89 -4.22 -0.72 -6.24
N ASP A 90 -4.42 -1.51 -5.17
CA ASP A 90 -5.52 -2.48 -5.14
C ASP A 90 -6.87 -1.79 -5.22
N ASP A 91 -7.06 -0.72 -4.45
CA ASP A 91 -8.32 0.03 -4.48
C ASP A 91 -8.12 1.44 -3.94
N SER A 92 -9.20 2.20 -3.88
CA SER A 92 -9.15 3.58 -3.40
C SER A 92 -8.80 3.72 -1.92
N HIS A 93 -9.00 2.67 -1.14
CA HIS A 93 -8.65 2.69 0.27
C HIS A 93 -7.14 2.79 0.44
N VAL A 94 -6.38 2.10 -0.42
CA VAL A 94 -4.91 2.14 -0.37
C VAL A 94 -4.43 3.55 -0.66
N LEU A 95 -4.98 4.18 -1.69
CA LEU A 95 -4.64 5.55 -2.03
C LEU A 95 -4.98 6.50 -0.88
N SER A 96 -6.15 6.33 -0.30
CA SER A 96 -6.61 7.17 0.81
C SER A 96 -5.68 7.04 2.02
N LEU A 97 -5.28 5.82 2.36
CA LEU A 97 -4.35 5.57 3.45
C LEU A 97 -3.01 6.26 3.21
N PHE A 98 -2.50 6.15 2.00
CA PHE A 98 -1.24 6.76 1.60
C PHE A 98 -1.32 8.29 1.68
N ASP A 99 -2.40 8.87 1.15
CA ASP A 99 -2.60 10.32 1.17
C ASP A 99 -2.71 10.87 2.58
N GLN A 100 -3.40 10.15 3.47
CA GLN A 100 -3.52 10.57 4.86
C GLN A 100 -2.17 10.60 5.56
N ALA A 101 -1.37 9.56 5.35
CA ALA A 101 -0.03 9.49 5.93
C ALA A 101 0.84 10.63 5.41
N LEU A 102 0.80 10.87 4.10
CA LEU A 102 1.58 11.94 3.47
C LEU A 102 1.16 13.31 4.00
N ASP A 103 -0.14 13.55 4.07
CA ASP A 103 -0.66 14.81 4.57
C ASP A 103 -0.22 15.05 6.00
N HIS A 104 -0.28 14.03 6.82
CA HIS A 104 0.13 14.13 8.22
C HIS A 104 1.60 14.50 8.36
N VAL A 105 2.47 13.91 7.55
CA VAL A 105 3.91 14.18 7.57
C VAL A 105 4.22 15.61 7.10
N LYS A 106 3.46 16.12 6.13
CA LYS A 106 3.68 17.47 5.57
C LYS A 106 3.23 18.58 6.52
N HIS A 107 2.38 18.28 7.44
CA HIS A 107 1.79 19.24 8.35
C HIS A 107 2.10 18.87 9.80
#